data_5f92bcb4422e2d51d0eb2a99a616c146
#
_entry.id   5f92bcb4422e2d51d0eb2a99a616c146
#
_cell.length_a   1.000
_cell.length_b   1.000
_cell.length_c   1.000
_cell.angle_alpha   90.00
_cell.angle_beta   90.00
_cell.angle_gamma   90.00
#
_symmetry.space_group_name_H-M   'P 1'
#
loop_
_entity.id
_entity.type
_entity.pdbx_description
1 polymer ?
#
loop_
_entity_poly.entity_id
_entity_poly.type
_entity_poly.pdbx_seq_one_letter_code
_entity_poly.pdbx_strand_id
1 'polypeptide(L)'
;MLGGLTASESIHQNAYFIQPSMNSRTFSQNTSAPRIEQLRAAMQRHNVDACLIPSADPHLSEYLPARWKGREWLSGFTGSVANLIITADFAGLWADSRYWSQAEAELAGTEIVLMKTPSGNSLLHLDWLSANLPAGKTLAVDGAVLGLATARALEQALAKGGSGLRTDLDILGEIWSERPGLPMAEVYQHQASHAPLSRAAKLEQLRLAMRQHGAQWHFISTLDDIAYLFNLRGADVNYNPVFLAHALVGPKRATLFVADGKVPPALRELLNQDGVELAPYAEAAEALAALSANATLLLDPRRVTLGLRQAVPAAVSVVETINPTTFAKSRKSADEVAHVRAAMEQDGAALCEFFAWLEQALDKETVTEVMVDTHITAARARRSGFVSPSFATIAGFNANGAMPHYKASAESHAIISGDGLLLIDSGGQYVGGTTDITRMVPIGQPSAAQKRDCTLVLKGVIALSSAQFPRSIKSPLLDAIARAPIWAAGIDYGHGTGHGVGYFLNVHEGPQVISGSAAPDAHTAMEPGMITSIEPGIYRPGNWGVRIENLVLNQPAAASEFGEYLRFETLTLCPIDTRCLDASLLRSDEIDWLNAYHAEVRARLSPHVRGDARQWLESRTQAL
;
A
#
# COMPACT_ATOMS: atom_id res chain seq x y z
N MET A 1 25.25 48.58 31.61
CA MET A 1 23.99 48.27 32.29
C MET A 1 22.99 47.78 31.24
N LEU A 2 22.32 46.66 31.51
CA LEU A 2 21.29 45.99 30.71
C LEU A 2 21.87 45.19 29.55
N GLY A 3 22.02 43.89 29.52
CA GLY A 3 21.25 42.82 30.17
C GLY A 3 20.14 42.32 29.23
N GLY A 4 20.50 41.69 28.08
CA GLY A 4 19.55 41.04 27.16
C GLY A 4 19.75 39.54 27.20
N LEU A 5 18.82 38.82 27.81
CA LEU A 5 18.72 37.38 27.82
C LEU A 5 18.22 36.89 26.46
N THR A 6 19.04 36.14 25.75
CA THR A 6 18.58 35.31 24.61
C THR A 6 18.20 33.95 25.14
N ALA A 7 16.90 33.65 25.10
CA ALA A 7 16.38 32.31 25.32
C ALA A 7 16.68 31.43 24.09
N SER A 8 17.59 30.49 24.24
CA SER A 8 17.77 29.41 23.29
C SER A 8 16.69 28.36 23.54
N GLU A 9 15.70 28.29 22.68
CA GLU A 9 14.78 27.14 22.61
C GLU A 9 15.55 25.92 22.13
N SER A 10 15.90 25.07 23.08
CA SER A 10 16.37 23.71 22.79
C SER A 10 15.19 22.86 22.35
N ILE A 11 15.07 22.68 21.03
CA ILE A 11 14.17 21.69 20.45
C ILE A 11 14.71 20.31 20.84
N HIS A 12 14.06 19.66 21.79
CA HIS A 12 14.26 18.24 22.05
C HIS A 12 13.80 17.44 20.80
N GLN A 13 14.77 17.04 20.00
CA GLN A 13 14.59 15.96 19.03
C GLN A 13 14.43 14.66 19.81
N ASN A 14 13.20 14.30 20.14
CA ASN A 14 12.88 12.93 20.50
C ASN A 14 12.94 12.08 19.21
N ALA A 15 14.12 11.52 18.94
CA ALA A 15 14.27 10.46 17.96
C ALA A 15 13.51 9.23 18.45
N TYR A 16 12.32 9.04 17.95
CA TYR A 16 11.62 7.76 18.08
C TYR A 16 12.33 6.72 17.21
N PHE A 17 13.39 6.12 17.75
CA PHE A 17 13.90 4.85 17.23
C PHE A 17 12.83 3.79 17.54
N ILE A 18 12.00 3.46 16.54
CA ILE A 18 11.28 2.20 16.54
C ILE A 18 12.36 1.13 16.43
N GLN A 19 12.70 0.47 17.53
CA GLN A 19 13.45 -0.76 17.47
C GLN A 19 12.65 -1.74 16.58
N PRO A 20 13.24 -2.30 15.53
CA PRO A 20 12.60 -3.43 14.86
C PRO A 20 12.41 -4.49 15.91
N SER A 21 11.18 -4.91 16.13
CA SER A 21 10.90 -6.04 17.01
C SER A 21 11.64 -7.24 16.43
N MET A 22 12.81 -7.56 17.00
CA MET A 22 13.50 -8.80 16.75
C MET A 22 12.64 -9.93 17.33
N ASN A 23 11.73 -10.42 16.54
CA ASN A 23 11.16 -11.73 16.66
C ASN A 23 11.25 -12.42 15.29
N SER A 24 12.48 -12.57 14.77
CA SER A 24 12.76 -13.59 13.77
C SER A 24 12.73 -14.95 14.46
N ARG A 25 11.53 -15.48 14.70
CA ARG A 25 11.39 -16.92 14.93
C ARG A 25 11.74 -17.59 13.61
N THR A 26 12.83 -18.34 13.57
CA THR A 26 13.05 -19.41 12.59
C THR A 26 11.78 -20.24 12.53
N PHE A 27 11.00 -20.08 11.46
CA PHE A 27 9.85 -20.94 11.21
C PHE A 27 10.40 -22.34 10.90
N SER A 28 10.41 -23.19 11.94
CA SER A 28 10.58 -24.61 11.74
C SER A 28 9.49 -25.07 10.77
N GLN A 29 9.87 -25.74 9.69
CA GLN A 29 9.01 -26.21 8.60
C GLN A 29 7.83 -27.11 9.04
N ASN A 30 7.60 -27.32 10.32
CA ASN A 30 6.63 -28.26 10.87
C ASN A 30 5.58 -27.65 11.82
N THR A 31 5.38 -26.33 11.80
CA THR A 31 4.40 -25.70 12.72
C THR A 31 3.00 -25.56 12.15
N SER A 32 2.83 -25.67 10.83
CA SER A 32 1.50 -25.56 10.18
C SER A 32 0.62 -26.77 10.42
N ALA A 33 1.15 -28.00 10.33
CA ALA A 33 0.36 -29.21 10.48
C ALA A 33 -0.37 -29.32 11.83
N PRO A 34 0.29 -29.14 13.01
CA PRO A 34 -0.42 -29.16 14.29
C PRO A 34 -1.48 -28.05 14.42
N ARG A 35 -1.26 -26.89 13.83
CA ARG A 35 -2.23 -25.77 13.84
C ARG A 35 -3.45 -26.07 12.97
N ILE A 36 -3.25 -26.70 11.81
CA ILE A 36 -4.34 -27.14 10.93
C ILE A 36 -5.16 -28.23 11.61
N GLU A 37 -4.54 -29.18 12.30
CA GLU A 37 -5.26 -30.20 13.10
C GLU A 37 -6.10 -29.55 14.20
N GLN A 38 -5.57 -28.58 14.94
CA GLN A 38 -6.33 -27.82 15.94
C GLN A 38 -7.52 -27.08 15.32
N LEU A 39 -7.32 -26.48 14.14
CA LEU A 39 -8.40 -25.79 13.41
C LEU A 39 -9.49 -26.79 13.00
N ARG A 40 -9.13 -27.95 12.42
CA ARG A 40 -10.07 -29.02 12.06
C ARG A 40 -10.86 -29.53 13.28
N ALA A 41 -10.19 -29.70 14.43
CA ALA A 41 -10.88 -30.09 15.66
C ALA A 41 -11.85 -28.99 16.15
N ALA A 42 -11.51 -27.73 16.03
CA ALA A 42 -12.43 -26.62 16.33
C ALA A 42 -13.61 -26.57 15.35
N MET A 43 -13.36 -26.75 14.05
CA MET A 43 -14.42 -26.86 13.05
C MET A 43 -15.44 -27.95 13.38
N GLN A 44 -14.98 -29.13 13.81
CA GLN A 44 -15.86 -30.23 14.23
C GLN A 44 -16.73 -29.85 15.44
N ARG A 45 -16.15 -29.17 16.46
CA ARG A 45 -16.92 -28.71 17.65
C ARG A 45 -18.05 -27.75 17.26
N HIS A 46 -17.82 -26.92 16.25
CA HIS A 46 -18.79 -25.93 15.77
C HIS A 46 -19.71 -26.44 14.66
N ASN A 47 -19.58 -27.71 14.24
CA ASN A 47 -20.32 -28.30 13.12
C ASN A 47 -20.17 -27.49 11.82
N VAL A 48 -18.94 -27.08 11.49
CA VAL A 48 -18.60 -26.45 10.22
C VAL A 48 -17.69 -27.34 9.40
N ASP A 49 -17.87 -27.35 8.09
CA ASP A 49 -17.20 -28.28 7.18
C ASP A 49 -15.99 -27.68 6.49
N ALA A 50 -15.96 -26.36 6.38
CA ALA A 50 -14.84 -25.61 5.84
C ALA A 50 -14.62 -24.30 6.63
N CYS A 51 -13.39 -23.82 6.64
CA CYS A 51 -13.02 -22.52 7.23
C CYS A 51 -12.22 -21.70 6.21
N LEU A 52 -12.63 -20.44 5.98
CA LEU A 52 -11.91 -19.47 5.17
C LEU A 52 -11.16 -18.48 6.08
N ILE A 53 -9.86 -18.36 5.88
CA ILE A 53 -8.99 -17.42 6.59
C ILE A 53 -8.42 -16.43 5.55
N PRO A 54 -9.00 -15.23 5.42
CA PRO A 54 -8.52 -14.21 4.51
C PRO A 54 -7.31 -13.45 5.07
N SER A 55 -6.55 -12.78 4.21
CA SER A 55 -5.63 -11.72 4.63
C SER A 55 -6.44 -10.44 4.86
N ALA A 56 -7.03 -10.29 6.03
CA ALA A 56 -7.89 -9.14 6.35
C ALA A 56 -7.89 -8.83 7.84
N ASP A 57 -8.22 -7.59 8.17
CA ASP A 57 -8.53 -7.08 9.50
C ASP A 57 -9.89 -6.36 9.50
N PRO A 58 -10.39 -5.85 10.64
CA PRO A 58 -11.67 -5.13 10.69
C PRO A 58 -11.73 -3.85 9.85
N HIS A 59 -10.59 -3.35 9.39
CA HIS A 59 -10.44 -2.13 8.59
C HIS A 59 -10.22 -2.41 7.11
N LEU A 60 -10.07 -3.69 6.74
CA LEU A 60 -9.71 -4.15 5.40
C LEU A 60 -8.40 -3.53 4.92
N SER A 61 -7.42 -3.45 5.84
CA SER A 61 -6.10 -2.89 5.58
C SER A 61 -5.28 -3.80 4.67
N GLU A 62 -4.40 -3.23 3.86
CA GLU A 62 -3.44 -3.99 3.05
C GLU A 62 -2.32 -4.58 3.91
N TYR A 63 -1.75 -3.76 4.81
CA TYR A 63 -0.76 -4.22 5.79
C TYR A 63 -1.44 -4.48 7.12
N LEU A 64 -1.34 -5.71 7.60
CA LEU A 64 -2.07 -6.16 8.78
C LEU A 64 -1.25 -5.97 10.06
N PRO A 65 -1.82 -5.43 11.13
CA PRO A 65 -1.25 -5.58 12.47
C PRO A 65 -1.11 -7.06 12.85
N ALA A 66 -0.13 -7.36 13.71
CA ALA A 66 0.23 -8.73 14.08
C ALA A 66 -0.96 -9.58 14.54
N ARG A 67 -1.93 -8.96 15.23
CA ARG A 67 -3.17 -9.62 15.71
C ARG A 67 -3.97 -10.30 14.59
N TRP A 68 -3.96 -9.78 13.38
CA TRP A 68 -4.75 -10.28 12.25
C TRP A 68 -3.92 -11.02 11.19
N LYS A 69 -2.66 -11.32 11.47
CA LYS A 69 -1.82 -12.16 10.62
C LYS A 69 -2.12 -13.65 10.77
N GLY A 70 -3.39 -14.01 10.94
CA GLY A 70 -3.82 -15.38 11.23
C GLY A 70 -3.52 -16.35 10.10
N ARG A 71 -3.68 -15.94 8.83
CA ARG A 71 -3.31 -16.74 7.66
C ARG A 71 -1.79 -17.02 7.67
N GLU A 72 -0.95 -16.02 7.93
CA GLU A 72 0.50 -16.16 8.07
C GLU A 72 0.85 -17.12 9.21
N TRP A 73 0.23 -16.93 10.39
CA TRP A 73 0.42 -17.80 11.54
C TRP A 73 0.06 -19.26 11.24
N LEU A 74 -1.06 -19.51 10.55
CA LEU A 74 -1.55 -20.87 10.27
C LEU A 74 -0.75 -21.56 9.17
N SER A 75 -0.39 -20.85 8.09
CA SER A 75 0.22 -21.46 6.90
C SER A 75 1.73 -21.34 6.84
N GLY A 76 2.34 -20.40 7.56
CA GLY A 76 3.74 -20.00 7.39
C GLY A 76 4.00 -19.14 6.15
N PHE A 77 3.02 -18.91 5.27
CA PHE A 77 3.17 -18.06 4.09
C PHE A 77 3.19 -16.57 4.49
N THR A 78 4.25 -15.85 4.13
CA THR A 78 4.50 -14.47 4.57
C THR A 78 4.07 -13.39 3.57
N GLY A 79 3.66 -13.76 2.36
CA GLY A 79 3.13 -12.80 1.36
C GLY A 79 1.94 -12.01 1.91
N SER A 80 1.75 -10.76 1.50
CA SER A 80 0.76 -9.86 2.10
C SER A 80 -0.69 -10.24 1.78
N VAL A 81 -0.96 -10.85 0.64
CA VAL A 81 -2.33 -11.18 0.18
C VAL A 81 -2.44 -12.64 -0.23
N ALA A 82 -3.37 -13.35 0.40
CA ALA A 82 -3.83 -14.68 0.00
C ALA A 82 -5.11 -15.03 0.75
N ASN A 83 -5.82 -16.07 0.28
CA ASN A 83 -6.93 -16.69 0.98
C ASN A 83 -6.56 -18.14 1.30
N LEU A 84 -6.77 -18.59 2.54
CA LEU A 84 -6.53 -19.96 2.95
C LEU A 84 -7.86 -20.63 3.25
N ILE A 85 -8.13 -21.77 2.62
CA ILE A 85 -9.33 -22.59 2.88
C ILE A 85 -8.88 -23.93 3.43
N ILE A 86 -9.48 -24.33 4.55
CA ILE A 86 -9.27 -25.60 5.22
C ILE A 86 -10.58 -26.36 5.27
N THR A 87 -10.56 -27.63 4.82
CA THR A 87 -11.62 -28.62 5.05
C THR A 87 -11.10 -29.78 5.89
N ALA A 88 -11.92 -30.80 6.09
CA ALA A 88 -11.50 -32.00 6.83
C ALA A 88 -10.27 -32.69 6.20
N ASP A 89 -10.17 -32.68 4.87
CA ASP A 89 -9.20 -33.44 4.08
C ASP A 89 -8.39 -32.58 3.08
N PHE A 90 -8.59 -31.27 3.07
CA PHE A 90 -7.90 -30.35 2.16
C PHE A 90 -7.43 -29.09 2.87
N ALA A 91 -6.28 -28.56 2.44
CA ALA A 91 -5.78 -27.25 2.79
C ALA A 91 -5.25 -26.57 1.53
N GLY A 92 -5.83 -25.43 1.12
CA GLY A 92 -5.44 -24.70 -0.08
C GLY A 92 -5.21 -23.23 0.16
N LEU A 93 -4.11 -22.68 -0.38
CA LEU A 93 -3.77 -21.28 -0.32
C LEU A 93 -3.83 -20.64 -1.70
N TRP A 94 -4.79 -19.71 -1.90
CA TRP A 94 -4.95 -18.95 -3.13
C TRP A 94 -4.09 -17.70 -3.09
N ALA A 95 -3.03 -17.68 -3.91
CA ALA A 95 -2.12 -16.54 -4.05
C ALA A 95 -2.01 -16.09 -5.52
N ASP A 96 -1.91 -14.78 -5.74
CA ASP A 96 -1.77 -14.21 -7.09
C ASP A 96 -0.32 -14.30 -7.61
N SER A 97 -0.15 -13.94 -8.89
CA SER A 97 1.11 -14.12 -9.63
C SER A 97 2.33 -13.43 -9.01
N ARG A 98 2.14 -12.40 -8.19
CA ARG A 98 3.22 -11.70 -7.48
C ARG A 98 3.92 -12.57 -6.44
N TYR A 99 3.22 -13.60 -5.93
CA TYR A 99 3.64 -14.45 -4.82
C TYR A 99 3.86 -15.92 -5.17
N TRP A 100 3.65 -16.36 -6.40
CA TRP A 100 3.71 -17.79 -6.73
C TRP A 100 5.03 -18.45 -6.34
N SER A 101 6.16 -17.85 -6.74
CA SER A 101 7.49 -18.42 -6.43
C SER A 101 7.77 -18.43 -4.93
N GLN A 102 7.37 -17.38 -4.22
CA GLN A 102 7.50 -17.30 -2.76
C GLN A 102 6.63 -18.37 -2.07
N ALA A 103 5.36 -18.50 -2.49
CA ALA A 103 4.45 -19.49 -1.92
C ALA A 103 4.90 -20.92 -2.21
N GLU A 104 5.45 -21.21 -3.39
CA GLU A 104 6.04 -22.53 -3.71
C GLU A 104 7.18 -22.87 -2.75
N ALA A 105 8.03 -21.90 -2.44
CA ALA A 105 9.15 -22.10 -1.51
C ALA A 105 8.70 -22.23 -0.05
N GLU A 106 7.81 -21.34 0.42
CA GLU A 106 7.38 -21.29 1.82
C GLU A 106 6.41 -22.42 2.19
N LEU A 107 5.62 -22.94 1.24
CA LEU A 107 4.71 -24.06 1.46
C LEU A 107 5.36 -25.44 1.23
N ALA A 108 6.60 -25.47 0.77
CA ALA A 108 7.30 -26.73 0.51
C ALA A 108 7.39 -27.60 1.77
N GLY A 109 6.97 -28.86 1.68
CA GLY A 109 6.96 -29.81 2.80
C GLY A 109 5.80 -29.64 3.78
N THR A 110 4.83 -28.77 3.50
CA THR A 110 3.54 -28.67 4.21
C THR A 110 2.44 -29.44 3.47
N GLU A 111 1.29 -29.66 4.13
CA GLU A 111 0.09 -30.21 3.47
C GLU A 111 -0.68 -29.19 2.65
N ILE A 112 -0.28 -27.91 2.64
CA ILE A 112 -1.00 -26.81 2.01
C ILE A 112 -0.69 -26.76 0.52
N VAL A 113 -1.71 -26.88 -0.30
CA VAL A 113 -1.60 -26.81 -1.77
C VAL A 113 -1.64 -25.35 -2.22
N LEU A 114 -0.66 -24.94 -3.02
CA LEU A 114 -0.71 -23.65 -3.68
C LEU A 114 -1.75 -23.66 -4.82
N MET A 115 -2.74 -22.78 -4.69
CA MET A 115 -3.78 -22.55 -5.69
C MET A 115 -3.46 -21.23 -6.42
N LYS A 116 -2.86 -21.33 -7.61
CA LYS A 116 -2.40 -20.16 -8.38
C LYS A 116 -3.58 -19.37 -8.93
N THR A 117 -3.66 -18.10 -8.55
CA THR A 117 -4.67 -17.16 -9.04
C THR A 117 -4.03 -16.22 -10.07
N PRO A 118 -4.48 -16.19 -11.33
CA PRO A 118 -4.03 -15.21 -12.30
C PRO A 118 -4.36 -13.79 -11.84
N SER A 119 -3.56 -12.81 -12.26
CA SER A 119 -3.84 -11.39 -12.00
C SER A 119 -5.23 -11.01 -12.50
N GLY A 120 -5.94 -10.25 -11.69
CA GLY A 120 -7.30 -9.78 -12.00
C GLY A 120 -8.43 -10.76 -11.67
N ASN A 121 -8.15 -12.00 -11.28
CA ASN A 121 -9.17 -12.95 -10.81
C ASN A 121 -8.98 -13.34 -9.35
N SER A 122 -9.28 -12.43 -8.44
CA SER A 122 -9.18 -12.65 -6.99
C SER A 122 -10.26 -13.59 -6.42
N LEU A 123 -11.23 -14.06 -7.23
CA LEU A 123 -12.42 -14.80 -6.78
C LEU A 123 -12.36 -16.31 -7.06
N LEU A 124 -11.27 -16.86 -7.60
CA LEU A 124 -11.15 -18.29 -7.90
C LEU A 124 -11.39 -19.20 -6.68
N HIS A 125 -11.10 -18.75 -5.48
CA HIS A 125 -11.41 -19.47 -4.25
C HIS A 125 -12.94 -19.62 -4.02
N LEU A 126 -13.74 -18.67 -4.49
CA LEU A 126 -15.21 -18.76 -4.43
C LEU A 126 -15.74 -19.79 -5.44
N ASP A 127 -15.17 -19.83 -6.65
CA ASP A 127 -15.52 -20.83 -7.65
C ASP A 127 -15.17 -22.23 -7.15
N TRP A 128 -13.99 -22.37 -6.51
CA TRP A 128 -13.59 -23.63 -5.91
C TRP A 128 -14.55 -24.06 -4.79
N LEU A 129 -14.94 -23.16 -3.89
CA LEU A 129 -15.93 -23.45 -2.84
C LEU A 129 -17.27 -23.88 -3.41
N SER A 130 -17.77 -23.18 -4.43
CA SER A 130 -19.03 -23.54 -5.10
C SER A 130 -19.00 -24.94 -5.73
N ALA A 131 -17.83 -25.37 -6.21
CA ALA A 131 -17.66 -26.66 -6.87
C ALA A 131 -17.35 -27.82 -5.90
N ASN A 132 -16.68 -27.56 -4.78
CA ASN A 132 -16.10 -28.57 -3.90
C ASN A 132 -16.72 -28.64 -2.50
N LEU A 133 -17.51 -27.64 -2.07
CA LEU A 133 -18.26 -27.74 -0.82
C LEU A 133 -19.66 -28.32 -1.10
N PRO A 134 -19.95 -29.57 -0.68
CA PRO A 134 -21.22 -30.24 -1.01
C PRO A 134 -22.44 -29.51 -0.45
N ALA A 135 -23.59 -29.69 -1.08
CA ALA A 135 -24.88 -29.16 -0.61
C ALA A 135 -25.16 -29.59 0.85
N GLY A 136 -25.69 -28.67 1.63
CA GLY A 136 -25.96 -28.87 3.05
C GLY A 136 -24.74 -28.70 3.96
N LYS A 137 -23.54 -28.50 3.40
CA LYS A 137 -22.30 -28.20 4.16
C LYS A 137 -22.17 -26.71 4.49
N THR A 138 -21.38 -26.40 5.50
CA THR A 138 -21.25 -25.03 6.03
C THR A 138 -19.81 -24.56 6.01
N LEU A 139 -19.58 -23.37 5.41
CA LEU A 139 -18.35 -22.62 5.49
C LEU A 139 -18.41 -21.66 6.69
N ALA A 140 -17.36 -21.59 7.48
CA ALA A 140 -17.16 -20.54 8.49
C ALA A 140 -16.12 -19.53 8.04
N VAL A 141 -16.36 -18.26 8.34
CA VAL A 141 -15.40 -17.17 8.22
C VAL A 141 -15.75 -16.11 9.26
N ASP A 142 -14.74 -15.52 9.91
CA ASP A 142 -14.98 -14.44 10.90
C ASP A 142 -15.56 -13.21 10.22
N GLY A 143 -16.81 -12.86 10.55
CA GLY A 143 -17.52 -11.71 10.01
C GLY A 143 -16.90 -10.37 10.41
N ALA A 144 -16.10 -10.33 11.47
CA ALA A 144 -15.40 -9.13 11.89
C ALA A 144 -14.27 -8.71 10.93
N VAL A 145 -13.76 -9.65 10.11
CA VAL A 145 -12.71 -9.39 9.11
C VAL A 145 -13.17 -9.64 7.67
N LEU A 146 -14.36 -10.19 7.47
CA LEU A 146 -14.91 -10.42 6.14
C LEU A 146 -15.51 -9.14 5.55
N GLY A 147 -14.91 -8.60 4.49
CA GLY A 147 -15.44 -7.42 3.79
C GLY A 147 -16.85 -7.66 3.23
N LEU A 148 -17.74 -6.68 3.33
CA LEU A 148 -19.15 -6.79 2.92
C LEU A 148 -19.32 -7.16 1.44
N ALA A 149 -18.52 -6.57 0.54
CA ALA A 149 -18.58 -6.91 -0.88
C ALA A 149 -18.15 -8.37 -1.14
N THR A 150 -17.09 -8.84 -0.46
CA THR A 150 -16.63 -10.25 -0.54
C THR A 150 -17.66 -11.19 0.06
N ALA A 151 -18.29 -10.81 1.19
CA ALA A 151 -19.34 -11.60 1.83
C ALA A 151 -20.52 -11.88 0.86
N ARG A 152 -20.98 -10.84 0.15
CA ARG A 152 -22.05 -10.98 -0.84
C ARG A 152 -21.68 -11.90 -2.00
N ALA A 153 -20.46 -11.78 -2.50
CA ALA A 153 -19.96 -12.69 -3.54
C ALA A 153 -19.86 -14.14 -3.05
N LEU A 154 -19.41 -14.32 -1.80
CA LEU A 154 -19.30 -15.61 -1.14
C LEU A 154 -20.68 -16.25 -0.92
N GLU A 155 -21.66 -15.51 -0.41
CA GLU A 155 -23.05 -15.96 -0.24
C GLU A 155 -23.65 -16.42 -1.58
N GLN A 156 -23.44 -15.66 -2.65
CA GLN A 156 -23.91 -16.03 -3.99
C GLN A 156 -23.23 -17.30 -4.51
N ALA A 157 -21.92 -17.47 -4.29
CA ALA A 157 -21.19 -18.66 -4.70
C ALA A 157 -21.65 -19.91 -3.95
N LEU A 158 -21.81 -19.82 -2.63
CA LEU A 158 -22.28 -20.92 -1.78
C LEU A 158 -23.73 -21.30 -2.07
N ALA A 159 -24.60 -20.32 -2.31
CA ALA A 159 -26.00 -20.59 -2.67
C ALA A 159 -26.15 -21.42 -3.95
N LYS A 160 -25.28 -21.22 -4.94
CA LYS A 160 -25.24 -22.04 -6.16
C LYS A 160 -24.94 -23.52 -5.86
N GLY A 161 -24.04 -23.79 -4.89
CA GLY A 161 -23.68 -25.12 -4.42
C GLY A 161 -24.67 -25.70 -3.39
N GLY A 162 -25.64 -24.92 -2.89
CA GLY A 162 -26.56 -25.33 -1.82
C GLY A 162 -25.92 -25.42 -0.44
N SER A 163 -24.81 -24.68 -0.21
CA SER A 163 -24.03 -24.67 1.02
C SER A 163 -24.35 -23.44 1.86
N GLY A 164 -24.09 -23.51 3.17
CA GLY A 164 -24.35 -22.44 4.13
C GLY A 164 -23.10 -21.62 4.46
N LEU A 165 -23.32 -20.40 4.99
CA LEU A 165 -22.27 -19.52 5.50
C LEU A 165 -22.52 -19.21 6.98
N ARG A 166 -21.49 -19.32 7.83
CA ARG A 166 -21.47 -18.86 9.21
C ARG A 166 -20.41 -17.79 9.40
N THR A 167 -20.80 -16.68 10.01
CA THR A 167 -19.92 -15.49 10.17
C THR A 167 -19.85 -15.00 11.62
N ASP A 168 -20.38 -15.78 12.53
CA ASP A 168 -20.47 -15.51 13.97
C ASP A 168 -19.34 -16.15 14.78
N LEU A 169 -18.35 -16.78 14.11
CA LEU A 169 -17.29 -17.56 14.74
C LEU A 169 -15.89 -16.98 14.42
N ASP A 170 -15.11 -16.68 15.45
CA ASP A 170 -13.65 -16.49 15.36
C ASP A 170 -12.94 -17.81 15.75
N ILE A 171 -13.04 -18.84 14.87
CA ILE A 171 -12.45 -20.16 15.12
C ILE A 171 -10.92 -20.05 15.27
N LEU A 172 -10.28 -19.14 14.53
CA LEU A 172 -8.85 -18.93 14.62
C LEU A 172 -8.45 -18.35 15.99
N GLY A 173 -9.24 -17.40 16.51
CA GLY A 173 -9.03 -16.84 17.86
C GLY A 173 -9.15 -17.86 18.97
N GLU A 174 -9.94 -18.92 18.79
CA GLU A 174 -10.09 -20.01 19.74
C GLU A 174 -8.81 -20.88 19.87
N ILE A 175 -8.10 -21.06 18.76
CA ILE A 175 -6.92 -21.95 18.73
C ILE A 175 -5.59 -21.20 18.84
N TRP A 176 -5.56 -19.90 18.58
CA TRP A 176 -4.37 -19.08 18.64
C TRP A 176 -4.21 -18.44 20.03
N SER A 177 -3.80 -19.24 21.01
CA SER A 177 -3.70 -18.81 22.42
C SER A 177 -2.76 -17.63 22.66
N GLU A 178 -1.69 -17.50 21.84
CA GLU A 178 -0.72 -16.40 21.92
C GLU A 178 -1.04 -15.26 20.93
N ARG A 179 -2.30 -15.14 20.50
CA ARG A 179 -2.71 -14.08 19.56
C ARG A 179 -2.36 -12.70 20.13
N PRO A 180 -1.61 -11.87 19.39
CA PRO A 180 -1.24 -10.54 19.88
C PRO A 180 -2.44 -9.67 20.27
N GLY A 181 -2.26 -8.80 21.26
CA GLY A 181 -3.23 -7.77 21.61
C GLY A 181 -3.38 -6.70 20.50
N LEU A 182 -4.27 -5.75 20.73
CA LEU A 182 -4.36 -4.57 19.87
C LEU A 182 -3.07 -3.74 20.01
N PRO A 183 -2.56 -3.14 18.91
CA PRO A 183 -1.44 -2.23 18.99
C PRO A 183 -1.81 -0.98 19.80
N MET A 184 -0.86 -0.48 20.60
CA MET A 184 -1.08 0.60 21.56
C MET A 184 -0.16 1.79 21.33
N ALA A 185 0.31 2.01 20.09
CA ALA A 185 1.08 3.19 19.75
C ALA A 185 0.25 4.47 19.96
N GLU A 186 0.90 5.52 20.46
CA GLU A 186 0.25 6.80 20.71
C GLU A 186 -0.24 7.44 19.41
N VAL A 187 -1.45 8.00 19.45
CA VAL A 187 -2.03 8.81 18.37
C VAL A 187 -1.56 10.25 18.55
N TYR A 188 -1.06 10.85 17.48
CA TYR A 188 -0.57 12.24 17.49
C TYR A 188 -1.21 13.07 16.38
N GLN A 189 -1.22 14.38 16.60
CA GLN A 189 -1.73 15.32 15.59
C GLN A 189 -0.72 15.49 14.47
N HIS A 190 -1.17 15.39 13.21
CA HIS A 190 -0.38 15.84 12.07
C HIS A 190 -0.08 17.33 12.20
N GLN A 191 1.17 17.73 12.04
CA GLN A 191 1.61 19.09 12.26
C GLN A 191 0.79 20.10 11.44
N ALA A 192 0.33 21.18 12.05
CA ALA A 192 -0.53 22.18 11.40
C ALA A 192 0.12 22.80 10.15
N SER A 193 1.45 22.94 10.13
CA SER A 193 2.21 23.39 8.95
C SER A 193 2.09 22.45 7.74
N HIS A 194 1.75 21.18 7.96
CA HIS A 194 1.58 20.15 6.92
C HIS A 194 0.11 19.70 6.76
N ALA A 195 -0.81 20.30 7.52
CA ALA A 195 -2.25 20.04 7.43
C ALA A 195 -2.98 21.35 7.08
N PRO A 196 -2.91 21.81 5.83
CA PRO A 196 -3.42 23.13 5.43
C PRO A 196 -4.92 23.30 5.67
N LEU A 197 -5.68 22.21 5.64
CA LEU A 197 -7.10 22.20 5.95
C LEU A 197 -7.33 21.67 7.36
N SER A 198 -8.00 22.46 8.21
CA SER A 198 -8.28 22.08 9.60
C SER A 198 -9.26 20.89 9.67
N ARG A 199 -9.23 20.16 10.80
CA ARG A 199 -10.18 19.06 11.09
C ARG A 199 -11.63 19.52 10.99
N ALA A 200 -11.94 20.67 11.57
CA ALA A 200 -13.29 21.24 11.51
C ALA A 200 -13.75 21.49 10.07
N ALA A 201 -12.88 22.04 9.21
CA ALA A 201 -13.20 22.26 7.81
C ALA A 201 -13.39 20.94 7.03
N LYS A 202 -12.56 19.92 7.29
CA LYS A 202 -12.73 18.58 6.69
C LYS A 202 -14.04 17.93 7.09
N LEU A 203 -14.42 18.03 8.37
CA LEU A 203 -15.71 17.52 8.87
C LEU A 203 -16.90 18.24 8.19
N GLU A 204 -16.83 19.55 7.99
CA GLU A 204 -17.89 20.28 7.28
C GLU A 204 -17.99 19.90 5.80
N GLN A 205 -16.86 19.72 5.12
CA GLN A 205 -16.86 19.20 3.74
C GLN A 205 -17.46 17.80 3.66
N LEU A 206 -17.13 16.93 4.60
CA LEU A 206 -17.72 15.59 4.67
C LEU A 206 -19.22 15.65 4.92
N ARG A 207 -19.69 16.48 5.85
CA ARG A 207 -21.13 16.68 6.12
C ARG A 207 -21.87 17.22 4.90
N LEU A 208 -21.22 18.09 4.11
CA LEU A 208 -21.80 18.55 2.84
C LEU A 208 -21.98 17.38 1.86
N ALA A 209 -20.96 16.55 1.69
CA ALA A 209 -21.04 15.36 0.84
C ALA A 209 -22.12 14.37 1.35
N MET A 210 -22.22 14.14 2.67
CA MET A 210 -23.26 13.32 3.26
C MET A 210 -24.66 13.84 2.89
N ARG A 211 -24.91 15.16 3.00
CA ARG A 211 -26.19 15.77 2.62
C ARG A 211 -26.49 15.60 1.12
N GLN A 212 -25.50 15.70 0.25
CA GLN A 212 -25.67 15.44 -1.20
C GLN A 212 -26.13 14.02 -1.50
N HIS A 213 -25.72 13.05 -0.67
CA HIS A 213 -26.17 11.65 -0.72
C HIS A 213 -27.44 11.39 0.10
N GLY A 214 -28.05 12.39 0.71
CA GLY A 214 -29.24 12.23 1.58
C GLY A 214 -28.94 11.52 2.90
N ALA A 215 -27.67 11.41 3.30
CA ALA A 215 -27.26 10.70 4.51
C ALA A 215 -27.12 11.66 5.71
N GLN A 216 -27.58 11.21 6.87
CA GLN A 216 -27.42 11.91 8.16
C GLN A 216 -26.19 11.43 8.92
N TRP A 217 -25.84 10.17 8.75
CA TRP A 217 -24.71 9.51 9.40
C TRP A 217 -23.76 8.93 8.36
N HIS A 218 -22.49 8.90 8.69
CA HIS A 218 -21.47 8.21 7.88
C HIS A 218 -20.56 7.41 8.80
N PHE A 219 -20.42 6.12 8.50
CA PHE A 219 -19.50 5.23 9.21
C PHE A 219 -18.27 4.98 8.35
N ILE A 220 -17.09 5.20 8.94
CA ILE A 220 -15.79 5.04 8.31
C ILE A 220 -14.98 4.00 9.10
N SER A 221 -14.46 3.02 8.40
CA SER A 221 -13.62 1.97 8.97
C SER A 221 -12.17 2.00 8.43
N THR A 222 -11.93 2.63 7.30
CA THR A 222 -10.60 2.75 6.69
C THR A 222 -9.70 3.69 7.48
N LEU A 223 -8.51 3.19 7.84
CA LEU A 223 -7.60 3.88 8.76
C LEU A 223 -7.02 5.18 8.17
N ASP A 224 -6.70 5.17 6.90
CA ASP A 224 -6.16 6.33 6.17
C ASP A 224 -7.21 7.43 5.96
N ASP A 225 -8.48 7.08 5.71
CA ASP A 225 -9.60 8.02 5.66
C ASP A 225 -9.81 8.70 7.02
N ILE A 226 -9.73 7.94 8.12
CA ILE A 226 -9.84 8.44 9.49
C ILE A 226 -8.65 9.35 9.81
N ALA A 227 -7.43 8.91 9.53
CA ALA A 227 -6.22 9.68 9.76
C ALA A 227 -6.23 11.02 8.99
N TYR A 228 -6.71 11.00 7.73
CA TYR A 228 -6.92 12.20 6.92
C TYR A 228 -7.97 13.13 7.52
N LEU A 229 -9.16 12.58 7.82
CA LEU A 229 -10.32 13.37 8.27
C LEU A 229 -10.02 14.14 9.55
N PHE A 230 -9.39 13.45 10.51
CA PHE A 230 -9.13 14.01 11.83
C PHE A 230 -7.75 14.69 11.95
N ASN A 231 -6.95 14.75 10.89
CA ASN A 231 -5.56 15.25 10.92
C ASN A 231 -4.75 14.54 12.01
N LEU A 232 -4.89 13.23 12.11
CA LEU A 232 -4.20 12.39 13.09
C LEU A 232 -3.29 11.40 12.40
N ARG A 233 -2.25 10.97 13.11
CA ARG A 233 -1.34 9.91 12.68
C ARG A 233 -1.07 8.98 13.85
N GLY A 234 -0.54 7.79 13.56
CA GLY A 234 -0.16 6.78 14.53
C GLY A 234 0.86 5.81 13.93
N ALA A 235 1.11 4.70 14.64
CA ALA A 235 2.08 3.70 14.24
C ALA A 235 1.58 2.27 14.52
N ASP A 236 0.29 2.02 14.36
CA ASP A 236 -0.30 0.69 14.61
C ASP A 236 -0.07 -0.29 13.47
N VAL A 237 0.15 0.22 12.27
CA VAL A 237 0.39 -0.55 11.05
C VAL A 237 1.80 -0.26 10.58
N ASN A 238 2.57 -1.30 10.29
CA ASN A 238 3.91 -1.12 9.75
C ASN A 238 3.86 -0.29 8.46
N TYR A 239 4.80 0.63 8.31
CA TYR A 239 4.96 1.48 7.13
C TYR A 239 3.90 2.56 6.92
N ASN A 240 2.71 2.41 7.46
CA ASN A 240 1.61 3.35 7.31
C ASN A 240 1.44 4.18 8.60
N PRO A 241 1.47 5.52 8.53
CA PRO A 241 1.34 6.38 9.70
C PRO A 241 -0.12 6.50 10.16
N VAL A 242 -0.77 5.37 10.39
CA VAL A 242 -2.18 5.25 10.76
C VAL A 242 -2.35 4.54 12.11
N PHE A 243 -3.54 4.59 12.66
CA PHE A 243 -3.89 3.99 13.94
C PHE A 243 -5.25 3.29 13.84
N LEU A 244 -5.45 2.25 14.63
CA LEU A 244 -6.70 1.50 14.65
C LEU A 244 -7.81 2.33 15.27
N ALA A 245 -8.82 2.62 14.47
CA ALA A 245 -10.01 3.34 14.89
C ALA A 245 -11.19 3.10 13.92
N HIS A 246 -12.40 3.29 14.41
CA HIS A 246 -13.59 3.52 13.58
C HIS A 246 -14.10 4.93 13.82
N ALA A 247 -14.89 5.47 12.91
CA ALA A 247 -15.50 6.77 13.08
C ALA A 247 -16.99 6.75 12.68
N LEU A 248 -17.82 7.37 13.48
CA LEU A 248 -19.23 7.62 13.16
C LEU A 248 -19.45 9.14 13.13
N VAL A 249 -19.65 9.69 11.95
CA VAL A 249 -19.85 11.13 11.75
C VAL A 249 -21.34 11.43 11.63
N GLY A 250 -21.84 12.24 12.55
CA GLY A 250 -23.20 12.75 12.55
C GLY A 250 -23.30 14.22 12.13
N PRO A 251 -24.53 14.78 12.13
CA PRO A 251 -24.79 16.15 11.66
C PRO A 251 -24.04 17.23 12.42
N LYS A 252 -23.80 17.03 13.72
CA LYS A 252 -23.18 18.02 14.61
C LYS A 252 -21.88 17.55 15.24
N ARG A 253 -21.75 16.27 15.55
CA ARG A 253 -20.62 15.65 16.24
C ARG A 253 -20.10 14.47 15.46
N ALA A 254 -18.87 14.09 15.74
CA ALA A 254 -18.27 12.85 15.28
C ALA A 254 -17.78 12.04 16.49
N THR A 255 -17.93 10.72 16.44
CA THR A 255 -17.36 9.81 17.44
C THR A 255 -16.21 9.06 16.83
N LEU A 256 -15.05 9.11 17.47
CA LEU A 256 -13.84 8.35 17.10
C LEU A 256 -13.69 7.20 18.10
N PHE A 257 -13.88 5.98 17.63
CA PHE A 257 -13.73 4.75 18.41
C PHE A 257 -12.27 4.30 18.37
N VAL A 258 -11.55 4.42 19.47
CA VAL A 258 -10.14 4.15 19.59
C VAL A 258 -9.84 3.45 20.91
N ALA A 259 -8.78 2.61 20.97
CA ALA A 259 -8.43 1.94 22.21
C ALA A 259 -8.04 2.95 23.31
N ASP A 260 -8.46 2.65 24.53
CA ASP A 260 -8.20 3.50 25.68
C ASP A 260 -6.71 3.74 25.90
N GLY A 261 -6.36 4.96 26.30
CA GLY A 261 -4.97 5.35 26.58
C GLY A 261 -4.12 5.74 25.37
N LYS A 262 -4.59 5.55 24.14
CA LYS A 262 -3.84 5.90 22.93
C LYS A 262 -3.84 7.38 22.60
N VAL A 263 -4.87 8.12 23.02
CA VAL A 263 -5.00 9.56 22.72
C VAL A 263 -4.59 10.35 23.96
N PRO A 264 -3.49 11.14 23.89
CA PRO A 264 -3.05 11.96 25.02
C PRO A 264 -4.13 12.95 25.48
N PRO A 265 -4.16 13.33 26.78
CA PRO A 265 -5.18 14.24 27.32
C PRO A 265 -5.27 15.57 26.58
N ALA A 266 -4.14 16.17 26.22
CA ALA A 266 -4.11 17.44 25.47
C ALA A 266 -4.75 17.30 24.07
N LEU A 267 -4.49 16.19 23.37
CA LEU A 267 -5.10 15.92 22.07
C LEU A 267 -6.60 15.61 22.18
N ARG A 268 -7.03 14.92 23.26
CA ARG A 268 -8.45 14.70 23.57
C ARG A 268 -9.21 16.02 23.70
N GLU A 269 -8.62 17.00 24.41
CA GLU A 269 -9.23 18.32 24.58
C GLU A 269 -9.38 19.04 23.22
N LEU A 270 -8.36 19.02 22.37
CA LEU A 270 -8.43 19.61 21.02
C LEU A 270 -9.49 18.92 20.15
N LEU A 271 -9.62 17.60 20.25
CA LEU A 271 -10.67 16.84 19.53
C LEU A 271 -12.07 17.26 20.00
N ASN A 272 -12.28 17.39 21.31
CA ASN A 272 -13.57 17.82 21.87
C ASN A 272 -13.94 19.24 21.41
N GLN A 273 -12.98 20.17 21.34
CA GLN A 273 -13.20 21.52 20.82
C GLN A 273 -13.67 21.54 19.37
N ASP A 274 -13.17 20.58 18.56
CA ASP A 274 -13.58 20.39 17.15
C ASP A 274 -14.86 19.54 17.01
N GLY A 275 -15.53 19.19 18.11
CA GLY A 275 -16.76 18.39 18.11
C GLY A 275 -16.53 16.91 17.83
N VAL A 276 -15.37 16.38 18.21
CA VAL A 276 -15.02 14.95 18.10
C VAL A 276 -14.96 14.33 19.49
N GLU A 277 -15.85 13.38 19.76
CA GLU A 277 -15.91 12.60 21.00
C GLU A 277 -15.09 11.32 20.83
N LEU A 278 -14.42 10.87 21.91
CA LEU A 278 -13.74 9.58 21.93
C LEU A 278 -14.59 8.54 22.64
N ALA A 279 -14.65 7.35 22.04
CA ALA A 279 -15.29 6.17 22.63
C ALA A 279 -14.35 4.94 22.53
N PRO A 280 -14.52 3.92 23.38
CA PRO A 280 -13.79 2.67 23.30
C PRO A 280 -13.91 2.01 21.93
N TYR A 281 -12.81 1.47 21.43
CA TYR A 281 -12.75 0.84 20.10
C TYR A 281 -13.83 -0.24 19.88
N ALA A 282 -14.09 -1.04 20.92
CA ALA A 282 -15.06 -2.14 20.86
C ALA A 282 -16.53 -1.67 20.73
N GLU A 283 -16.84 -0.43 21.06
CA GLU A 283 -18.21 0.10 21.06
C GLU A 283 -18.71 0.52 19.67
N ALA A 284 -17.88 0.43 18.61
CA ALA A 284 -18.26 0.85 17.26
C ALA A 284 -19.51 0.11 16.73
N ALA A 285 -19.60 -1.20 16.96
CA ALA A 285 -20.77 -1.98 16.56
C ALA A 285 -22.03 -1.63 17.36
N GLU A 286 -21.89 -1.37 18.66
CA GLU A 286 -23.00 -0.94 19.53
C GLU A 286 -23.54 0.43 19.13
N ALA A 287 -22.64 1.36 18.75
CA ALA A 287 -23.03 2.67 18.24
C ALA A 287 -23.81 2.59 16.93
N LEU A 288 -23.46 1.66 16.04
CA LEU A 288 -24.24 1.36 14.83
C LEU A 288 -25.61 0.77 15.18
N ALA A 289 -25.68 -0.15 16.15
CA ALA A 289 -26.93 -0.76 16.61
C ALA A 289 -27.88 0.25 17.29
N ALA A 290 -27.32 1.32 17.86
CA ALA A 290 -28.09 2.39 18.52
C ALA A 290 -28.65 3.43 17.55
N LEU A 291 -28.40 3.34 16.25
CA LEU A 291 -28.95 4.28 15.26
C LEU A 291 -30.50 4.18 15.24
N SER A 292 -31.16 5.34 15.19
CA SER A 292 -32.61 5.38 15.15
C SER A 292 -33.20 4.81 13.86
N ALA A 293 -34.39 4.23 13.93
CA ALA A 293 -35.09 3.62 12.78
C ALA A 293 -35.28 4.56 11.57
N ASN A 294 -35.28 5.88 11.80
CA ASN A 294 -35.41 6.86 10.73
C ASN A 294 -34.06 7.43 10.25
N ALA A 295 -32.97 6.90 10.74
CA ALA A 295 -31.62 7.34 10.32
C ALA A 295 -31.31 6.88 8.90
N THR A 296 -30.53 7.70 8.19
CA THR A 296 -29.93 7.33 6.93
C THR A 296 -28.41 7.30 7.11
N LEU A 297 -27.81 6.12 6.93
CA LEU A 297 -26.38 5.84 7.10
C LEU A 297 -25.70 5.69 5.75
N LEU A 298 -24.64 6.45 5.50
CA LEU A 298 -23.71 6.25 4.39
C LEU A 298 -22.61 5.30 4.83
N LEU A 299 -22.28 4.31 4.01
CA LEU A 299 -21.11 3.45 4.18
C LEU A 299 -20.56 3.00 2.81
N ASP A 300 -19.27 2.71 2.77
CA ASP A 300 -18.62 2.12 1.59
C ASP A 300 -18.64 0.59 1.73
N PRO A 301 -19.38 -0.15 0.86
CA PRO A 301 -19.49 -1.60 0.97
C PRO A 301 -18.18 -2.33 0.67
N ARG A 302 -17.19 -1.66 0.07
CA ARG A 302 -15.86 -2.21 -0.18
C ARG A 302 -14.90 -1.98 1.01
N ARG A 303 -15.29 -1.13 1.97
CA ARG A 303 -14.43 -0.65 3.06
C ARG A 303 -15.04 -0.85 4.44
N VAL A 304 -16.05 -1.72 4.55
CA VAL A 304 -16.69 -2.10 5.82
C VAL A 304 -16.83 -3.63 5.85
N THR A 305 -16.72 -4.20 7.04
CA THR A 305 -16.91 -5.65 7.23
C THR A 305 -18.38 -6.02 7.34
N LEU A 306 -18.66 -7.30 7.10
CA LEU A 306 -20.01 -7.86 7.24
C LEU A 306 -20.51 -7.72 8.68
N GLY A 307 -19.67 -8.01 9.68
CA GLY A 307 -20.07 -7.90 11.10
C GLY A 307 -20.53 -6.49 11.48
N LEU A 308 -19.81 -5.46 11.03
CA LEU A 308 -20.23 -4.06 11.23
C LEU A 308 -21.53 -3.73 10.48
N ARG A 309 -21.71 -4.24 9.26
CA ARG A 309 -22.95 -4.03 8.51
C ARG A 309 -24.15 -4.73 9.17
N GLN A 310 -23.95 -5.91 9.73
CA GLN A 310 -25.01 -6.66 10.45
C GLN A 310 -25.41 -6.00 11.77
N ALA A 311 -24.53 -5.20 12.40
CA ALA A 311 -24.87 -4.42 13.57
C ALA A 311 -25.87 -3.27 13.26
N VAL A 312 -25.97 -2.83 12.00
CA VAL A 312 -26.90 -1.76 11.61
C VAL A 312 -28.33 -2.30 11.58
N PRO A 313 -29.27 -1.70 12.34
CA PRO A 313 -30.67 -2.15 12.38
C PRO A 313 -31.32 -2.16 10.99
N ALA A 314 -32.17 -3.14 10.71
CA ALA A 314 -32.88 -3.26 9.44
C ALA A 314 -33.78 -2.05 9.10
N ALA A 315 -34.20 -1.30 10.09
CA ALA A 315 -35.03 -0.09 9.94
C ALA A 315 -34.23 1.16 9.54
N VAL A 316 -32.88 1.10 9.60
CA VAL A 316 -31.99 2.19 9.17
C VAL A 316 -31.81 2.11 7.65
N SER A 317 -32.08 3.23 6.97
CA SER A 317 -31.79 3.32 5.53
C SER A 317 -30.30 3.40 5.29
N VAL A 318 -29.75 2.57 4.40
CA VAL A 318 -28.32 2.55 4.09
C VAL A 318 -28.07 3.05 2.67
N VAL A 319 -27.23 4.06 2.54
CA VAL A 319 -26.70 4.57 1.27
C VAL A 319 -25.32 3.98 1.06
N GLU A 320 -25.20 3.11 0.07
CA GLU A 320 -23.92 2.47 -0.27
C GLU A 320 -23.21 3.28 -1.37
N THR A 321 -22.09 3.87 -1.02
CA THR A 321 -21.22 4.60 -1.95
C THR A 321 -19.80 4.64 -1.41
N ILE A 322 -18.83 4.98 -2.26
CA ILE A 322 -17.43 5.18 -1.84
C ILE A 322 -17.35 6.27 -0.75
N ASN A 323 -16.46 6.10 0.22
CA ASN A 323 -16.23 7.11 1.25
C ASN A 323 -15.88 8.46 0.60
N PRO A 324 -16.61 9.55 0.88
CA PRO A 324 -16.27 10.88 0.34
C PRO A 324 -14.85 11.34 0.73
N THR A 325 -14.33 10.86 1.86
CA THR A 325 -12.96 11.11 2.31
C THR A 325 -11.90 10.52 1.38
N THR A 326 -12.17 9.37 0.74
CA THR A 326 -11.28 8.76 -0.26
C THR A 326 -11.07 9.70 -1.45
N PHE A 327 -12.12 10.36 -1.95
CA PHE A 327 -11.97 11.39 -2.98
C PHE A 327 -11.25 12.63 -2.47
N ALA A 328 -11.60 13.09 -1.27
CA ALA A 328 -11.02 14.33 -0.73
C ALA A 328 -9.51 14.21 -0.56
N LYS A 329 -9.02 13.11 0.05
CA LYS A 329 -7.57 12.91 0.27
C LYS A 329 -6.79 12.58 -1.00
N SER A 330 -7.41 11.99 -2.01
CA SER A 330 -6.72 11.66 -3.26
C SER A 330 -6.31 12.90 -4.07
N ARG A 331 -7.05 14.01 -3.93
CA ARG A 331 -6.82 15.29 -4.64
C ARG A 331 -6.04 16.23 -3.74
N LYS A 332 -4.72 16.16 -3.80
CA LYS A 332 -3.83 16.98 -2.97
C LYS A 332 -3.98 18.46 -3.33
N SER A 333 -4.09 19.30 -2.32
CA SER A 333 -4.11 20.76 -2.47
C SER A 333 -2.75 21.28 -2.98
N ALA A 334 -2.70 22.54 -3.41
CA ALA A 334 -1.46 23.16 -3.85
C ALA A 334 -0.38 23.16 -2.75
N ASP A 335 -0.78 23.37 -1.49
CA ASP A 335 0.13 23.35 -0.35
C ASP A 335 0.64 21.92 -0.06
N GLU A 336 -0.24 20.91 -0.09
CA GLU A 336 0.17 19.51 0.07
C GLU A 336 1.11 19.09 -1.07
N VAL A 337 0.84 19.50 -2.30
CA VAL A 337 1.73 19.24 -3.45
C VAL A 337 3.10 19.90 -3.27
N ALA A 338 3.16 21.14 -2.73
CA ALA A 338 4.43 21.80 -2.44
C ALA A 338 5.26 21.01 -1.41
N HIS A 339 4.60 20.47 -0.37
CA HIS A 339 5.26 19.61 0.62
C HIS A 339 5.75 18.30 0.01
N VAL A 340 4.94 17.67 -0.86
CA VAL A 340 5.36 16.44 -1.56
C VAL A 340 6.58 16.70 -2.42
N ARG A 341 6.63 17.80 -3.18
CA ARG A 341 7.83 18.16 -3.97
C ARG A 341 9.08 18.31 -3.09
N ALA A 342 8.94 18.93 -1.92
CA ALA A 342 10.04 19.04 -0.95
C ALA A 342 10.44 17.65 -0.39
N ALA A 343 9.49 16.78 -0.09
CA ALA A 343 9.77 15.40 0.32
C ALA A 343 10.52 14.62 -0.77
N MET A 344 10.15 14.78 -2.04
CA MET A 344 10.85 14.15 -3.17
C MET A 344 12.31 14.64 -3.31
N GLU A 345 12.59 15.91 -3.01
CA GLU A 345 13.97 16.43 -2.98
C GLU A 345 14.78 15.78 -1.85
N GLN A 346 14.20 15.62 -0.66
CA GLN A 346 14.88 14.95 0.45
C GLN A 346 15.13 13.47 0.14
N ASP A 347 14.11 12.77 -0.40
CA ASP A 347 14.23 11.37 -0.78
C ASP A 347 15.26 11.16 -1.88
N GLY A 348 15.21 11.96 -2.95
CA GLY A 348 16.18 11.91 -4.06
C GLY A 348 17.62 12.17 -3.59
N ALA A 349 17.80 13.09 -2.64
CA ALA A 349 19.12 13.33 -2.07
C ALA A 349 19.62 12.15 -1.21
N ALA A 350 18.72 11.48 -0.45
CA ALA A 350 19.05 10.24 0.26
C ALA A 350 19.46 9.13 -0.71
N LEU A 351 18.74 8.99 -1.82
CA LEU A 351 19.07 8.01 -2.86
C LEU A 351 20.43 8.28 -3.52
N CYS A 352 20.80 9.54 -3.77
CA CYS A 352 22.13 9.89 -4.26
C CYS A 352 23.23 9.46 -3.29
N GLU A 353 23.05 9.65 -1.97
CA GLU A 353 24.00 9.19 -0.96
C GLU A 353 24.09 7.66 -0.93
N PHE A 354 22.94 6.99 -0.97
CA PHE A 354 22.87 5.53 -0.98
C PHE A 354 23.56 4.92 -2.22
N PHE A 355 23.24 5.40 -3.42
CA PHE A 355 23.83 4.85 -4.65
C PHE A 355 25.33 5.15 -4.77
N ALA A 356 25.79 6.32 -4.29
CA ALA A 356 27.21 6.62 -4.22
C ALA A 356 27.95 5.66 -3.28
N TRP A 357 27.34 5.34 -2.12
CA TRP A 357 27.85 4.30 -1.23
C TRP A 357 27.86 2.92 -1.91
N LEU A 358 26.74 2.53 -2.52
CA LEU A 358 26.59 1.21 -3.12
C LEU A 358 27.67 0.93 -4.18
N GLU A 359 27.91 1.88 -5.10
CA GLU A 359 28.94 1.72 -6.13
C GLU A 359 30.35 1.57 -5.53
N GLN A 360 30.65 2.30 -4.45
CA GLN A 360 31.94 2.17 -3.79
C GLN A 360 32.07 0.87 -2.97
N ALA A 361 30.97 0.42 -2.35
CA ALA A 361 30.94 -0.78 -1.53
C ALA A 361 31.12 -2.05 -2.37
N LEU A 362 30.49 -2.12 -3.53
CA LEU A 362 30.60 -3.27 -4.47
C LEU A 362 32.05 -3.57 -4.88
N ASP A 363 32.92 -2.56 -4.90
CA ASP A 363 34.35 -2.73 -5.24
C ASP A 363 35.23 -3.13 -4.04
N LYS A 364 34.72 -2.98 -2.79
CA LYS A 364 35.54 -3.05 -1.57
C LYS A 364 35.12 -4.14 -0.60
N GLU A 365 33.86 -4.49 -0.57
CA GLU A 365 33.29 -5.39 0.42
C GLU A 365 32.20 -6.29 -0.17
N THR A 366 31.83 -7.33 0.57
CA THR A 366 30.69 -8.19 0.19
C THR A 366 29.39 -7.46 0.51
N VAL A 367 28.65 -7.09 -0.52
CA VAL A 367 27.32 -6.45 -0.39
C VAL A 367 26.23 -7.49 -0.56
N THR A 368 25.21 -7.44 0.28
CA THR A 368 24.04 -8.32 0.23
C THR A 368 22.74 -7.53 0.03
N GLU A 369 21.69 -8.20 -0.42
CA GLU A 369 20.35 -7.60 -0.57
C GLU A 369 19.82 -7.02 0.75
N VAL A 370 20.11 -7.64 1.89
CA VAL A 370 19.73 -7.13 3.23
C VAL A 370 20.45 -5.83 3.57
N MET A 371 21.71 -5.68 3.15
CA MET A 371 22.46 -4.44 3.36
C MET A 371 21.87 -3.27 2.59
N VAL A 372 21.26 -3.52 1.42
CA VAL A 372 20.56 -2.49 0.63
C VAL A 372 19.48 -1.81 1.49
N ASP A 373 18.59 -2.58 2.12
CA ASP A 373 17.53 -2.04 2.98
C ASP A 373 18.11 -1.21 4.15
N THR A 374 19.12 -1.75 4.81
CA THR A 374 19.78 -1.07 5.94
C THR A 374 20.36 0.29 5.53
N HIS A 375 21.10 0.33 4.44
CA HIS A 375 21.80 1.54 4.01
C HIS A 375 20.89 2.59 3.38
N ILE A 376 19.88 2.17 2.59
CA ILE A 376 18.92 3.11 2.00
C ILE A 376 18.04 3.76 3.09
N THR A 377 17.61 2.96 4.08
CA THR A 377 16.86 3.46 5.24
C THR A 377 17.71 4.41 6.08
N ALA A 378 18.99 4.08 6.31
CA ALA A 378 19.91 4.96 7.03
C ALA A 378 20.18 6.28 6.28
N ALA A 379 20.24 6.26 4.94
CA ALA A 379 20.36 7.48 4.14
C ALA A 379 19.13 8.37 4.28
N ARG A 380 17.93 7.80 4.21
CA ARG A 380 16.65 8.49 4.43
C ARG A 380 16.54 9.06 5.83
N ALA A 381 16.97 8.32 6.86
CA ALA A 381 16.92 8.74 8.27
C ALA A 381 17.75 10.01 8.57
N ARG A 382 18.71 10.34 7.71
CA ARG A 382 19.48 11.60 7.82
C ARG A 382 18.76 12.82 7.23
N ARG A 383 17.61 12.61 6.57
CA ARG A 383 16.88 13.67 5.87
C ARG A 383 15.80 14.30 6.74
N SER A 384 15.60 15.59 6.54
CA SER A 384 14.55 16.33 7.24
C SER A 384 13.16 15.75 6.94
N GLY A 385 12.36 15.60 7.98
CA GLY A 385 10.97 15.15 7.88
C GLY A 385 10.78 13.65 7.65
N PHE A 386 11.84 12.85 7.50
CA PHE A 386 11.72 11.39 7.41
C PHE A 386 11.19 10.79 8.73
N VAL A 387 10.27 9.85 8.62
CA VAL A 387 9.64 9.16 9.75
C VAL A 387 9.94 7.66 9.74
N SER A 388 9.69 7.00 8.62
CA SER A 388 9.89 5.54 8.45
C SER A 388 9.94 5.18 6.96
N PRO A 389 10.32 3.97 6.56
CA PRO A 389 10.00 3.46 5.23
C PRO A 389 8.50 3.47 4.98
N SER A 390 8.07 3.63 3.72
CA SER A 390 6.65 3.59 3.31
C SER A 390 6.17 2.17 3.00
N PHE A 391 7.09 1.23 2.80
CA PHE A 391 6.91 -0.23 2.70
C PHE A 391 8.25 -0.94 2.91
N ALA A 392 8.24 -2.27 2.97
CA ALA A 392 9.46 -3.07 3.08
C ALA A 392 10.27 -2.96 1.78
N THR A 393 11.52 -2.53 1.86
CA THR A 393 12.40 -2.43 0.69
C THR A 393 12.48 -3.75 -0.06
N ILE A 394 12.28 -3.70 -1.37
CA ILE A 394 12.52 -4.80 -2.29
C ILE A 394 13.90 -4.59 -2.90
N ALA A 395 14.84 -5.47 -2.60
CA ALA A 395 16.16 -5.47 -3.21
C ALA A 395 16.40 -6.86 -3.78
N GLY A 396 16.28 -7.02 -5.09
CA GLY A 396 16.35 -8.32 -5.75
C GLY A 396 17.45 -8.36 -6.82
N PHE A 397 18.51 -9.15 -6.57
CA PHE A 397 19.59 -9.34 -7.51
C PHE A 397 19.27 -10.52 -8.46
N ASN A 398 19.36 -10.29 -9.76
CA ASN A 398 19.10 -11.29 -10.81
C ASN A 398 17.77 -12.06 -10.55
N ALA A 399 17.80 -13.35 -10.28
CA ALA A 399 16.64 -14.22 -10.12
C ALA A 399 15.66 -13.73 -9.03
N ASN A 400 16.16 -13.14 -7.94
CA ASN A 400 15.35 -12.58 -6.88
C ASN A 400 14.55 -11.35 -7.35
N GLY A 401 15.11 -10.54 -8.26
CA GLY A 401 14.40 -9.44 -8.91
C GLY A 401 13.22 -9.88 -9.78
N ALA A 402 13.16 -11.15 -10.19
CA ALA A 402 12.02 -11.70 -10.95
C ALA A 402 10.78 -11.96 -10.08
N MET A 403 10.87 -11.80 -8.77
CA MET A 403 9.75 -11.86 -7.84
C MET A 403 9.33 -10.44 -7.48
N PRO A 404 8.18 -9.92 -7.99
CA PRO A 404 7.82 -8.50 -7.85
C PRO A 404 7.77 -7.98 -6.41
N HIS A 405 7.41 -8.85 -5.45
CA HIS A 405 7.32 -8.54 -4.02
C HIS A 405 8.36 -9.32 -3.19
N TYR A 406 9.55 -9.54 -3.77
CA TYR A 406 10.64 -10.21 -3.09
C TYR A 406 11.02 -9.48 -1.79
N LYS A 407 11.32 -10.27 -0.76
CA LYS A 407 11.80 -9.75 0.51
C LYS A 407 13.04 -10.52 0.94
N ALA A 408 14.18 -9.85 0.94
CA ALA A 408 15.40 -10.41 1.50
C ALA A 408 15.28 -10.57 3.03
N SER A 409 15.81 -11.66 3.56
CA SER A 409 15.90 -11.91 4.99
C SER A 409 17.31 -12.36 5.37
N ALA A 410 17.59 -12.43 6.67
CA ALA A 410 18.88 -12.93 7.14
C ALA A 410 19.14 -14.38 6.69
N GLU A 411 18.09 -15.18 6.58
CA GLU A 411 18.13 -16.60 6.21
C GLU A 411 18.09 -16.83 4.69
N SER A 412 17.56 -15.84 3.93
CA SER A 412 17.38 -15.96 2.47
C SER A 412 17.64 -14.63 1.79
N HIS A 413 18.82 -14.48 1.22
CA HIS A 413 19.24 -13.32 0.43
C HIS A 413 20.39 -13.69 -0.50
N ALA A 414 20.60 -12.90 -1.54
CA ALA A 414 21.75 -13.04 -2.43
C ALA A 414 22.92 -12.12 -2.01
N ILE A 415 24.13 -12.57 -2.34
CA ILE A 415 25.31 -11.71 -2.42
C ILE A 415 25.29 -11.05 -3.79
N ILE A 416 25.43 -9.72 -3.81
CA ILE A 416 25.42 -8.92 -5.04
C ILE A 416 26.83 -8.92 -5.62
N SER A 417 27.06 -9.76 -6.63
CA SER A 417 28.38 -9.92 -7.25
C SER A 417 28.29 -10.50 -8.65
N GLY A 418 29.36 -10.32 -9.45
CA GLY A 418 29.39 -10.78 -10.83
C GLY A 418 28.65 -9.84 -11.78
N ASP A 419 27.97 -10.41 -12.79
CA ASP A 419 27.25 -9.66 -13.82
C ASP A 419 25.73 -9.78 -13.64
N GLY A 420 24.99 -8.70 -13.85
CA GLY A 420 23.53 -8.73 -13.84
C GLY A 420 22.83 -7.43 -13.50
N LEU A 421 21.62 -7.55 -12.97
CA LEU A 421 20.77 -6.44 -12.58
C LEU A 421 20.33 -6.57 -11.11
N LEU A 422 20.43 -5.47 -10.38
CA LEU A 422 19.82 -5.30 -9.08
C LEU A 422 18.58 -4.39 -9.23
N LEU A 423 17.42 -4.91 -8.90
CA LEU A 423 16.19 -4.16 -8.77
C LEU A 423 16.08 -3.65 -7.34
N ILE A 424 15.89 -2.34 -7.16
CA ILE A 424 15.65 -1.73 -5.86
C ILE A 424 14.36 -0.94 -5.93
N ASP A 425 13.38 -1.35 -5.12
CA ASP A 425 12.11 -0.70 -4.94
C ASP A 425 11.95 -0.32 -3.47
N SER A 426 11.73 0.96 -3.19
CA SER A 426 11.75 1.50 -1.83
C SER A 426 11.06 2.85 -1.73
N GLY A 427 10.62 3.18 -0.55
CA GLY A 427 10.01 4.47 -0.31
C GLY A 427 10.15 4.95 1.13
N GLY A 428 9.76 6.18 1.39
CA GLY A 428 9.81 6.81 2.70
C GLY A 428 8.54 7.55 3.06
N GLN A 429 8.16 7.49 4.32
CA GLN A 429 7.18 8.37 4.93
C GLN A 429 7.89 9.63 5.42
N TYR A 430 7.53 10.77 4.85
CA TYR A 430 7.95 12.10 5.29
C TYR A 430 6.74 12.85 5.84
N VAL A 431 6.93 13.73 6.80
CA VAL A 431 5.82 14.51 7.39
C VAL A 431 5.00 15.24 6.32
N GLY A 432 5.62 15.60 5.20
CA GLY A 432 5.01 16.29 4.06
C GLY A 432 4.75 15.41 2.83
N GLY A 433 4.81 14.08 2.92
CA GLY A 433 4.53 13.22 1.77
C GLY A 433 4.96 11.77 1.96
N THR A 434 4.52 10.92 1.06
CA THR A 434 4.92 9.51 0.94
C THR A 434 5.66 9.34 -0.37
N THR A 435 6.82 8.67 -0.37
CA THR A 435 7.59 8.39 -1.59
C THR A 435 7.54 6.91 -1.92
N ASP A 436 7.70 6.63 -3.21
CA ASP A 436 7.74 5.32 -3.82
C ASP A 436 8.59 5.39 -5.09
N ILE A 437 9.54 4.48 -5.24
CA ILE A 437 10.47 4.51 -6.38
C ILE A 437 11.10 3.15 -6.63
N THR A 438 11.11 2.73 -7.89
CA THR A 438 11.94 1.61 -8.32
C THR A 438 13.05 2.07 -9.27
N ARG A 439 14.28 1.58 -9.04
CA ARG A 439 15.44 1.79 -9.91
C ARG A 439 16.18 0.48 -10.19
N MET A 440 16.70 0.37 -11.42
CA MET A 440 17.59 -0.70 -11.84
C MET A 440 19.03 -0.25 -11.69
N VAL A 441 19.86 -1.12 -11.13
CA VAL A 441 21.31 -0.90 -10.97
C VAL A 441 22.08 -1.98 -11.73
N PRO A 442 22.98 -1.62 -12.64
CA PRO A 442 23.83 -2.61 -13.31
C PRO A 442 24.93 -3.09 -12.35
N ILE A 443 25.07 -4.39 -12.21
CA ILE A 443 26.18 -5.02 -11.51
C ILE A 443 27.08 -5.62 -12.59
N GLY A 444 28.37 -5.32 -12.55
CA GLY A 444 29.30 -5.73 -13.62
C GLY A 444 28.80 -5.32 -15.02
N GLN A 445 28.62 -6.27 -15.91
CA GLN A 445 28.20 -6.06 -17.30
C GLN A 445 26.84 -6.73 -17.57
N PRO A 446 25.72 -6.00 -17.51
CA PRO A 446 24.41 -6.53 -17.88
C PRO A 446 24.41 -7.04 -19.32
N SER A 447 23.77 -8.19 -19.55
CA SER A 447 23.63 -8.79 -20.89
C SER A 447 22.79 -7.92 -21.83
N ALA A 448 22.90 -8.13 -23.13
CA ALA A 448 22.07 -7.45 -24.13
C ALA A 448 20.55 -7.69 -23.89
N ALA A 449 20.17 -8.89 -23.43
CA ALA A 449 18.78 -9.20 -23.10
C ALA A 449 18.27 -8.40 -21.90
N GLN A 450 19.09 -8.24 -20.85
CA GLN A 450 18.77 -7.42 -19.68
C GLN A 450 18.63 -5.94 -20.06
N LYS A 451 19.55 -5.41 -20.85
CA LYS A 451 19.49 -4.02 -21.35
C LYS A 451 18.24 -3.77 -22.21
N ARG A 452 17.91 -4.73 -23.09
CA ARG A 452 16.69 -4.69 -23.89
C ARG A 452 15.44 -4.60 -23.01
N ASP A 453 15.33 -5.46 -22.00
CA ASP A 453 14.16 -5.47 -21.09
C ASP A 453 14.08 -4.15 -20.29
N CYS A 454 15.19 -3.63 -19.76
CA CYS A 454 15.22 -2.32 -19.11
C CYS A 454 14.76 -1.19 -20.04
N THR A 455 15.19 -1.22 -21.32
CA THR A 455 14.81 -0.21 -22.29
C THR A 455 13.31 -0.29 -22.63
N LEU A 456 12.75 -1.48 -22.79
CA LEU A 456 11.31 -1.67 -23.04
C LEU A 456 10.46 -1.16 -21.87
N VAL A 457 10.87 -1.43 -20.63
CA VAL A 457 10.20 -0.91 -19.43
C VAL A 457 10.27 0.61 -19.38
N LEU A 458 11.46 1.19 -19.63
CA LEU A 458 11.62 2.65 -19.70
C LEU A 458 10.73 3.28 -20.77
N LYS A 459 10.61 2.67 -21.95
CA LYS A 459 9.68 3.15 -22.99
C LYS A 459 8.23 3.19 -22.51
N GLY A 460 7.82 2.21 -21.70
CA GLY A 460 6.51 2.18 -21.05
C GLY A 460 6.33 3.35 -20.06
N VAL A 461 7.34 3.61 -19.22
CA VAL A 461 7.36 4.76 -18.30
C VAL A 461 7.25 6.08 -19.05
N ILE A 462 8.06 6.27 -20.11
CA ILE A 462 8.06 7.49 -20.91
C ILE A 462 6.72 7.69 -21.62
N ALA A 463 6.18 6.63 -22.24
CA ALA A 463 4.92 6.71 -22.97
C ALA A 463 3.76 7.20 -22.08
N LEU A 464 3.65 6.64 -20.88
CA LEU A 464 2.58 7.03 -19.95
C LEU A 464 2.87 8.38 -19.28
N SER A 465 4.11 8.64 -18.85
CA SER A 465 4.48 9.92 -18.23
C SER A 465 4.31 11.12 -19.15
N SER A 466 4.45 10.91 -20.47
CA SER A 466 4.27 11.95 -21.50
C SER A 466 2.82 12.09 -21.97
N ALA A 467 1.91 11.23 -21.50
CA ALA A 467 0.54 11.22 -21.98
C ALA A 467 -0.23 12.48 -21.57
N GLN A 468 -1.02 13.00 -22.50
CA GLN A 468 -2.07 13.98 -22.24
C GLN A 468 -3.41 13.29 -22.48
N PHE A 469 -4.36 13.47 -21.57
CA PHE A 469 -5.63 12.75 -21.61
C PHE A 469 -6.79 13.62 -21.12
N PRO A 470 -8.04 13.32 -21.54
CA PRO A 470 -9.21 14.08 -21.10
C PRO A 470 -9.36 14.02 -19.58
N ARG A 471 -9.73 15.13 -18.94
CA ARG A 471 -10.13 15.15 -17.54
C ARG A 471 -11.28 14.17 -17.31
N SER A 472 -11.29 13.52 -16.15
CA SER A 472 -12.29 12.51 -15.79
C SER A 472 -12.22 11.19 -16.60
N ILE A 473 -11.16 10.94 -17.40
CA ILE A 473 -10.92 9.61 -17.95
C ILE A 473 -10.78 8.61 -16.81
N LYS A 474 -11.29 7.39 -16.98
CA LYS A 474 -11.15 6.32 -15.98
C LYS A 474 -9.71 5.81 -16.00
N SER A 475 -9.03 5.88 -14.86
CA SER A 475 -7.60 5.54 -14.75
C SER A 475 -7.22 4.15 -15.28
N PRO A 476 -8.06 3.08 -15.16
CA PRO A 476 -7.72 1.79 -15.77
C PRO A 476 -7.47 1.82 -17.27
N LEU A 477 -8.09 2.76 -18.00
CA LEU A 477 -7.92 2.88 -19.46
C LEU A 477 -6.52 3.37 -19.86
N LEU A 478 -5.76 3.96 -18.95
CA LEU A 478 -4.41 4.45 -19.20
C LEU A 478 -3.35 3.34 -19.17
N ASP A 479 -3.65 2.17 -18.59
CA ASP A 479 -2.74 1.03 -18.44
C ASP A 479 -2.12 0.58 -19.79
N ALA A 480 -2.94 0.53 -20.83
CA ALA A 480 -2.50 0.12 -22.16
C ALA A 480 -1.39 1.02 -22.75
N ILE A 481 -1.28 2.28 -22.34
CA ILE A 481 -0.26 3.21 -22.84
C ILE A 481 1.14 2.73 -22.41
N ALA A 482 1.31 2.37 -21.15
CA ALA A 482 2.58 1.85 -20.63
C ALA A 482 2.88 0.44 -21.14
N ARG A 483 1.85 -0.39 -21.36
CA ARG A 483 2.03 -1.77 -21.84
C ARG A 483 2.36 -1.84 -23.33
N ALA A 484 1.92 -0.88 -24.14
CA ALA A 484 2.05 -0.93 -25.60
C ALA A 484 3.49 -1.21 -26.08
N PRO A 485 4.56 -0.56 -25.58
CA PRO A 485 5.93 -0.89 -25.99
C PRO A 485 6.38 -2.30 -25.59
N ILE A 486 5.87 -2.83 -24.46
CA ILE A 486 6.18 -4.15 -23.93
C ILE A 486 5.44 -5.23 -24.74
N TRP A 487 4.15 -5.01 -25.02
CA TRP A 487 3.33 -5.89 -25.87
C TRP A 487 3.87 -5.98 -27.31
N ALA A 488 4.39 -4.88 -27.86
CA ALA A 488 5.02 -4.88 -29.17
C ALA A 488 6.22 -5.84 -29.25
N ALA A 489 6.84 -6.17 -28.12
CA ALA A 489 7.90 -7.18 -28.02
C ALA A 489 7.39 -8.59 -27.66
N GLY A 490 6.06 -8.81 -27.58
CA GLY A 490 5.46 -10.07 -27.20
C GLY A 490 5.61 -10.41 -25.71
N ILE A 491 5.76 -9.40 -24.84
CA ILE A 491 5.99 -9.53 -23.40
C ILE A 491 4.83 -8.86 -22.65
N ASP A 492 4.52 -9.33 -21.45
CA ASP A 492 3.55 -8.70 -20.53
C ASP A 492 4.00 -8.88 -19.08
N TYR A 493 3.35 -8.18 -18.15
CA TYR A 493 3.57 -8.28 -16.71
C TYR A 493 2.27 -8.44 -15.93
N GLY A 494 2.37 -9.13 -14.80
CA GLY A 494 1.24 -9.63 -14.04
C GLY A 494 0.76 -8.73 -12.89
N HIS A 495 0.99 -7.40 -12.93
CA HIS A 495 0.50 -6.45 -11.93
C HIS A 495 -0.06 -5.19 -12.59
N GLY A 496 -0.66 -4.28 -11.82
CA GLY A 496 -1.09 -2.99 -12.32
C GLY A 496 0.10 -2.10 -12.70
N THR A 497 -0.11 -1.17 -13.62
CA THR A 497 0.93 -0.21 -14.02
C THR A 497 1.11 0.91 -12.99
N GLY A 498 0.12 1.13 -12.10
CA GLY A 498 0.25 2.15 -11.08
C GLY A 498 -0.96 2.25 -10.17
N HIS A 499 -0.75 2.94 -9.05
CA HIS A 499 -1.73 3.17 -7.98
C HIS A 499 -1.65 4.61 -7.48
N GLY A 500 -2.70 5.07 -6.79
CA GLY A 500 -2.65 6.33 -6.06
C GLY A 500 -1.71 6.27 -4.86
N VAL A 501 -1.17 7.42 -4.46
CA VAL A 501 -0.26 7.55 -3.32
C VAL A 501 -0.77 8.57 -2.32
N GLY A 502 -0.69 8.25 -1.03
CA GLY A 502 -1.15 9.09 0.06
C GLY A 502 -0.23 10.28 0.35
N TYR A 503 -0.71 11.19 1.17
CA TYR A 503 0.04 12.33 1.69
C TYR A 503 0.39 12.06 3.15
N PHE A 504 1.58 11.53 3.41
CA PHE A 504 1.98 10.99 4.71
C PHE A 504 0.88 10.03 5.24
N LEU A 505 0.50 9.09 4.37
CA LEU A 505 -0.52 8.06 4.57
C LEU A 505 -0.09 6.78 3.83
N ASN A 506 -1.04 5.95 3.42
CA ASN A 506 -0.75 4.70 2.73
C ASN A 506 -0.01 4.95 1.41
N VAL A 507 1.04 4.17 1.14
CA VAL A 507 1.72 4.19 -0.16
C VAL A 507 0.75 3.78 -1.27
N HIS A 508 -0.09 2.78 -1.05
CA HIS A 508 -1.19 2.41 -1.93
C HIS A 508 -2.48 3.11 -1.49
N GLU A 509 -2.90 4.11 -2.24
CA GLU A 509 -4.11 4.88 -1.97
C GLU A 509 -5.06 4.86 -3.18
N GLY A 510 -6.35 4.67 -2.94
CA GLY A 510 -7.37 4.86 -3.98
C GLY A 510 -7.85 6.32 -4.08
N PRO A 511 -8.82 6.61 -4.97
CA PRO A 511 -9.60 5.64 -5.76
C PRO A 511 -8.99 5.28 -7.12
N GLN A 512 -8.02 6.07 -7.65
CA GLN A 512 -7.41 5.81 -8.94
C GLN A 512 -6.45 4.62 -8.88
N VAL A 513 -6.48 3.82 -9.93
CA VAL A 513 -5.55 2.71 -10.18
C VAL A 513 -5.35 2.58 -11.68
N ILE A 514 -4.10 2.49 -12.13
CA ILE A 514 -3.78 2.25 -13.54
C ILE A 514 -3.56 0.75 -13.71
N SER A 515 -4.61 0.02 -14.06
CA SER A 515 -4.56 -1.43 -14.21
C SER A 515 -5.67 -1.91 -15.14
N GLY A 516 -5.31 -2.60 -16.22
CA GLY A 516 -6.28 -3.19 -17.16
C GLY A 516 -7.19 -4.25 -16.57
N SER A 517 -6.86 -4.79 -15.39
CA SER A 517 -7.70 -5.72 -14.65
C SER A 517 -8.72 -5.04 -13.73
N ALA A 518 -8.59 -3.74 -13.48
CA ALA A 518 -9.52 -2.98 -12.64
C ALA A 518 -10.73 -2.51 -13.45
N ALA A 519 -11.91 -2.50 -12.81
CA ALA A 519 -13.12 -1.97 -13.46
C ALA A 519 -13.01 -0.45 -13.64
N PRO A 520 -13.35 0.09 -14.84
CA PRO A 520 -13.31 1.52 -15.11
C PRO A 520 -14.54 2.25 -14.53
N ASP A 521 -14.70 2.20 -13.23
CA ASP A 521 -15.79 2.82 -12.48
C ASP A 521 -15.70 4.35 -12.46
N ALA A 522 -16.82 5.02 -12.17
CA ALA A 522 -16.88 6.50 -12.10
C ALA A 522 -15.91 7.09 -11.06
N HIS A 523 -15.67 6.38 -9.96
CA HIS A 523 -14.77 6.85 -8.89
C HIS A 523 -13.28 6.74 -9.27
N THR A 524 -12.93 6.00 -10.33
CA THR A 524 -11.53 5.93 -10.82
C THR A 524 -11.18 7.08 -11.78
N ALA A 525 -12.06 8.07 -11.94
CA ALA A 525 -11.85 9.23 -12.80
C ALA A 525 -10.62 10.03 -12.37
N MET A 526 -9.74 10.32 -13.33
CA MET A 526 -8.54 11.13 -13.10
C MET A 526 -8.90 12.60 -12.94
N GLU A 527 -8.41 13.19 -11.84
CA GLU A 527 -8.65 14.58 -11.47
C GLU A 527 -7.33 15.30 -11.13
N PRO A 528 -7.28 16.64 -11.18
CA PRO A 528 -6.11 17.41 -10.74
C PRO A 528 -5.75 17.12 -9.28
N GLY A 529 -4.46 17.14 -8.96
CA GLY A 529 -3.95 16.92 -7.60
C GLY A 529 -3.80 15.44 -7.21
N MET A 530 -4.22 14.49 -8.03
CA MET A 530 -3.97 13.07 -7.80
C MET A 530 -2.49 12.75 -8.04
N ILE A 531 -1.88 12.02 -7.11
CA ILE A 531 -0.52 11.47 -7.23
C ILE A 531 -0.66 9.98 -7.50
N THR A 532 0.06 9.49 -8.52
CA THR A 532 -0.07 8.11 -9.00
C THR A 532 1.31 7.56 -9.35
N SER A 533 1.59 6.28 -9.07
CA SER A 533 2.79 5.60 -9.57
C SER A 533 2.67 5.26 -11.06
N ILE A 534 3.80 5.19 -11.74
CA ILE A 534 3.96 4.61 -13.08
C ILE A 534 5.12 3.62 -12.98
N GLU A 535 4.81 2.32 -12.94
CA GLU A 535 5.73 1.26 -12.57
C GLU A 535 5.63 0.00 -13.45
N PRO A 536 5.66 0.10 -14.78
CA PRO A 536 5.68 -1.10 -15.62
C PRO A 536 6.89 -1.99 -15.31
N GLY A 537 6.79 -3.29 -15.58
CA GLY A 537 7.87 -4.23 -15.33
C GLY A 537 7.98 -5.34 -16.37
N ILE A 538 9.08 -6.10 -16.33
CA ILE A 538 9.29 -7.36 -17.05
C ILE A 538 9.96 -8.32 -16.08
N TYR A 539 9.38 -9.50 -15.89
CA TYR A 539 9.89 -10.49 -14.94
C TYR A 539 10.15 -11.82 -15.67
N ARG A 540 11.38 -12.34 -15.53
CA ARG A 540 11.82 -13.62 -16.12
C ARG A 540 12.16 -14.58 -14.99
N PRO A 541 11.21 -15.43 -14.55
CA PRO A 541 11.44 -16.33 -13.43
C PRO A 541 12.75 -17.11 -13.54
N GLY A 542 13.51 -17.16 -12.44
CA GLY A 542 14.81 -17.81 -12.37
C GLY A 542 15.96 -17.06 -13.05
N ASN A 543 15.71 -15.88 -13.67
CA ASN A 543 16.72 -15.10 -14.38
C ASN A 543 16.87 -13.68 -13.83
N TRP A 544 15.95 -12.76 -14.14
CA TRP A 544 15.95 -11.38 -13.65
C TRP A 544 14.57 -10.75 -13.71
N GLY A 545 14.38 -9.67 -12.94
CA GLY A 545 13.25 -8.76 -13.07
C GLY A 545 13.72 -7.35 -13.36
N VAL A 546 12.85 -6.58 -14.00
CA VAL A 546 13.00 -5.16 -14.28
C VAL A 546 11.73 -4.43 -13.88
N ARG A 547 11.86 -3.36 -13.10
CA ARG A 547 10.83 -2.34 -12.86
C ARG A 547 11.50 -0.97 -12.84
N ILE A 548 10.91 0.02 -13.47
CA ILE A 548 11.33 1.41 -13.38
C ILE A 548 10.08 2.19 -13.02
N GLU A 549 10.18 2.97 -11.96
CA GLU A 549 9.03 3.64 -11.38
C GLU A 549 9.30 5.09 -11.07
N ASN A 550 8.30 5.92 -11.35
CA ASN A 550 8.20 7.30 -10.87
C ASN A 550 6.78 7.57 -10.35
N LEU A 551 6.68 8.41 -9.33
CA LEU A 551 5.44 9.06 -8.96
C LEU A 551 5.20 10.28 -9.85
N VAL A 552 3.94 10.43 -10.28
CA VAL A 552 3.49 11.56 -11.12
C VAL A 552 2.27 12.24 -10.51
N LEU A 553 2.16 13.55 -10.75
CA LEU A 553 1.05 14.39 -10.32
C LEU A 553 0.18 14.77 -11.52
N ASN A 554 -1.13 14.58 -11.39
CA ASN A 554 -2.10 15.09 -12.37
C ASN A 554 -2.15 16.63 -12.32
N GLN A 555 -1.79 17.25 -13.43
CA GLN A 555 -1.85 18.70 -13.62
C GLN A 555 -2.83 19.06 -14.75
N PRO A 556 -3.54 20.21 -14.68
CA PRO A 556 -4.25 20.72 -15.84
C PRO A 556 -3.33 20.93 -17.03
N ALA A 557 -3.78 20.53 -18.21
CA ALA A 557 -3.18 20.84 -19.49
C ALA A 557 -4.01 21.91 -20.22
N ALA A 558 -3.53 22.36 -21.37
CA ALA A 558 -4.29 23.32 -22.19
C ALA A 558 -5.65 22.73 -22.57
N ALA A 559 -6.72 23.48 -22.31
CA ALA A 559 -8.06 23.13 -22.79
C ALA A 559 -8.17 23.36 -24.31
N SER A 560 -9.08 22.61 -24.95
CA SER A 560 -9.40 22.77 -26.36
C SER A 560 -10.93 22.79 -26.55
N GLU A 561 -11.39 22.90 -27.80
CA GLU A 561 -12.80 22.75 -28.15
C GLU A 561 -13.38 21.37 -27.80
N PHE A 562 -12.52 20.39 -27.55
CA PHE A 562 -12.91 19.03 -27.12
C PHE A 562 -12.99 18.86 -25.60
N GLY A 563 -12.68 19.89 -24.79
CA GLY A 563 -12.81 19.90 -23.35
C GLY A 563 -11.53 20.17 -22.57
N GLU A 564 -11.56 19.82 -21.29
CA GLU A 564 -10.44 19.95 -20.36
C GLU A 564 -9.55 18.71 -20.43
N TYR A 565 -8.23 18.94 -20.40
CA TYR A 565 -7.22 17.88 -20.43
C TYR A 565 -6.33 17.93 -19.20
N LEU A 566 -5.75 16.77 -18.87
CA LEU A 566 -4.73 16.60 -17.86
C LEU A 566 -3.44 16.09 -18.50
N ARG A 567 -2.33 16.36 -17.82
CA ARG A 567 -1.00 15.81 -18.09
C ARG A 567 -0.35 15.40 -16.78
N PHE A 568 0.72 14.63 -16.85
CA PHE A 568 1.52 14.27 -15.71
C PHE A 568 2.71 15.24 -15.51
N GLU A 569 3.00 15.57 -14.24
CA GLU A 569 4.27 16.11 -13.77
C GLU A 569 5.00 15.01 -13.05
N THR A 570 6.22 14.68 -13.46
CA THR A 570 7.04 13.69 -12.73
C THR A 570 7.54 14.31 -11.42
N LEU A 571 7.21 13.67 -10.29
CA LEU A 571 7.59 14.13 -8.94
C LEU A 571 8.88 13.47 -8.46
N THR A 572 9.09 12.19 -8.78
CA THR A 572 10.25 11.41 -8.33
C THR A 572 11.54 11.98 -8.90
N LEU A 573 12.53 12.22 -8.03
CA LEU A 573 13.81 12.80 -8.36
C LEU A 573 14.94 11.81 -8.08
N CYS A 574 15.27 10.97 -9.06
CA CYS A 574 16.42 10.06 -8.99
C CYS A 574 16.84 9.69 -10.42
N PRO A 575 18.14 9.70 -10.75
CA PRO A 575 18.58 9.31 -12.07
C PRO A 575 18.09 7.90 -12.46
N ILE A 576 17.78 7.71 -13.73
CA ILE A 576 17.60 6.40 -14.35
C ILE A 576 18.93 5.99 -14.95
N ASP A 577 19.50 4.88 -14.49
CA ASP A 577 20.86 4.48 -14.87
C ASP A 577 20.92 4.04 -16.33
N THR A 578 21.53 4.88 -17.17
CA THR A 578 21.64 4.64 -18.61
C THR A 578 22.54 3.47 -18.97
N ARG A 579 23.37 3.01 -18.04
CA ARG A 579 24.20 1.80 -18.22
C ARG A 579 23.37 0.52 -18.34
N CYS A 580 22.15 0.53 -17.80
CA CYS A 580 21.17 -0.55 -17.95
C CYS A 580 20.46 -0.56 -19.31
N LEU A 581 20.67 0.43 -20.17
CA LEU A 581 19.89 0.63 -21.37
C LEU A 581 20.64 0.18 -22.64
N ASP A 582 19.86 -0.18 -23.66
CA ASP A 582 20.28 -0.23 -25.05
C ASP A 582 19.72 1.03 -25.75
N ALA A 583 20.57 2.07 -25.85
CA ALA A 583 20.17 3.35 -26.41
C ALA A 583 19.73 3.26 -27.88
N SER A 584 20.15 2.22 -28.62
CA SER A 584 19.76 2.01 -30.03
C SER A 584 18.27 1.69 -30.20
N LEU A 585 17.60 1.26 -29.13
CA LEU A 585 16.16 0.96 -29.10
C LEU A 585 15.29 2.19 -28.76
N LEU A 586 15.91 3.29 -28.32
CA LEU A 586 15.18 4.53 -28.00
C LEU A 586 15.00 5.38 -29.26
N ARG A 587 13.84 6.01 -29.38
CA ARG A 587 13.59 7.07 -30.36
C ARG A 587 14.18 8.39 -29.86
N SER A 588 14.36 9.36 -30.77
CA SER A 588 14.90 10.68 -30.41
C SER A 588 14.04 11.40 -29.36
N ASP A 589 12.73 11.33 -29.47
CA ASP A 589 11.81 11.94 -28.50
C ASP A 589 11.90 11.29 -27.10
N GLU A 590 12.20 9.99 -27.03
CA GLU A 590 12.42 9.27 -25.76
C GLU A 590 13.78 9.64 -25.14
N ILE A 591 14.81 9.83 -25.94
CA ILE A 591 16.12 10.34 -25.50
C ILE A 591 15.97 11.78 -24.98
N ASP A 592 15.26 12.63 -25.71
CA ASP A 592 15.00 14.03 -25.30
C ASP A 592 14.26 14.07 -23.96
N TRP A 593 13.25 13.22 -23.77
CA TRP A 593 12.54 13.10 -22.49
C TRP A 593 13.49 12.70 -21.34
N LEU A 594 14.32 11.67 -21.54
CA LEU A 594 15.25 11.18 -20.53
C LEU A 594 16.30 12.26 -20.18
N ASN A 595 16.85 12.94 -21.17
CA ASN A 595 17.81 14.03 -20.96
C ASN A 595 17.18 15.20 -20.21
N ALA A 596 15.96 15.59 -20.54
CA ALA A 596 15.21 16.63 -19.83
C ALA A 596 14.93 16.23 -18.37
N TYR A 597 14.50 14.98 -18.13
CA TYR A 597 14.31 14.44 -16.80
C TYR A 597 15.61 14.46 -15.97
N HIS A 598 16.73 14.00 -16.54
CA HIS A 598 18.03 14.04 -15.86
C HIS A 598 18.50 15.47 -15.56
N ALA A 599 18.24 16.43 -16.47
CA ALA A 599 18.55 17.84 -16.22
C ALA A 599 17.77 18.41 -15.04
N GLU A 600 16.46 18.11 -14.95
CA GLU A 600 15.60 18.51 -13.82
C GLU A 600 16.07 17.85 -12.52
N VAL A 601 16.32 16.54 -12.50
CA VAL A 601 16.83 15.81 -11.33
C VAL A 601 18.14 16.44 -10.85
N ARG A 602 19.08 16.73 -11.74
CA ARG A 602 20.35 17.37 -11.39
C ARG A 602 20.14 18.76 -10.81
N ALA A 603 19.32 19.57 -11.45
CA ALA A 603 19.06 20.94 -11.01
C ALA A 603 18.49 20.97 -9.59
N ARG A 604 17.49 20.14 -9.32
CA ARG A 604 16.78 20.13 -8.04
C ARG A 604 17.56 19.46 -6.91
N LEU A 605 18.31 18.39 -7.19
CA LEU A 605 19.06 17.68 -6.14
C LEU A 605 20.42 18.27 -5.84
N SER A 606 21.04 19.01 -6.77
CA SER A 606 22.36 19.62 -6.57
C SER A 606 22.52 20.46 -5.30
N PRO A 607 21.52 21.24 -4.85
CA PRO A 607 21.61 21.97 -3.58
C PRO A 607 21.65 21.07 -2.35
N HIS A 608 21.13 19.84 -2.44
CA HIS A 608 20.88 18.92 -1.32
C HIS A 608 21.97 17.88 -1.11
N VAL A 609 22.92 17.74 -2.04
CA VAL A 609 23.97 16.72 -1.99
C VAL A 609 25.37 17.34 -2.02
N ARG A 610 26.37 16.64 -1.44
CA ARG A 610 27.78 17.03 -1.39
C ARG A 610 28.68 15.83 -1.63
N GLY A 611 29.98 16.06 -1.85
CA GLY A 611 30.99 15.01 -1.96
C GLY A 611 30.63 13.93 -2.99
N ASP A 612 30.78 12.67 -2.60
CA ASP A 612 30.58 11.51 -3.47
C ASP A 612 29.15 11.43 -4.03
N ALA A 613 28.14 11.77 -3.21
CA ALA A 613 26.75 11.83 -3.67
C ALA A 613 26.54 12.87 -4.78
N ARG A 614 27.23 14.02 -4.70
CA ARG A 614 27.20 15.03 -5.75
C ARG A 614 27.88 14.55 -7.02
N GLN A 615 29.04 13.93 -6.91
CA GLN A 615 29.77 13.37 -8.06
C GLN A 615 28.97 12.25 -8.72
N TRP A 616 28.35 11.39 -7.92
CA TRP A 616 27.47 10.35 -8.42
C TRP A 616 26.29 10.93 -9.21
N LEU A 617 25.57 11.91 -8.65
CA LEU A 617 24.47 12.59 -9.32
C LEU A 617 24.90 13.19 -10.67
N GLU A 618 26.00 13.92 -10.69
CA GLU A 618 26.53 14.55 -11.91
C GLU A 618 26.91 13.50 -12.97
N SER A 619 27.50 12.38 -12.55
CA SER A 619 27.88 11.29 -13.48
C SER A 619 26.68 10.52 -14.03
N ARG A 620 25.61 10.32 -13.23
CA ARG A 620 24.42 9.55 -13.62
C ARG A 620 23.36 10.37 -14.35
N THR A 621 23.55 11.67 -14.46
CA THR A 621 22.65 12.58 -15.17
C THR A 621 23.29 13.19 -16.42
N GLN A 622 24.35 12.59 -16.95
CA GLN A 622 24.88 13.00 -18.24
C GLN A 622 23.88 12.71 -19.37
N ALA A 623 23.82 13.56 -20.37
CA ALA A 623 22.99 13.34 -21.54
C ALA A 623 23.47 12.12 -22.34
N LEU A 624 22.50 11.37 -22.92
CA LEU A 624 22.75 10.31 -23.88
C LEU A 624 23.09 10.88 -25.23
#